data_b6209732c5a7f64e36dd377fbeacab60
#
_entry.id   b6209732c5a7f64e36dd377fbeacab60
#
_cell.length_a   1.000
_cell.length_b   1.000
_cell.length_c   1.000
_cell.angle_alpha   90.00
_cell.angle_beta   90.00
_cell.angle_gamma   90.00
#
_symmetry.space_group_name_H-M   'P 1'
#
loop_
_entity.id
_entity.type
_entity.pdbx_description
1 polymer ?
#
loop_
_entity_poly.entity_id
_entity_poly.type
_entity_poly.pdbx_seq_one_letter_code
_entity_poly.pdbx_strand_id
1 'polypeptide(L)'
;TSERNSEVQVEEAKKYFKKAGIETVIKGISSTNDIQDTAKSLMSQTEVIFIPTDNTIVSAINTLVDLSKETKVPVVGSDAGSVEKGVLFTYGTNYEALGRQTGKLAGRILRGEKVKDVDAEYPKTLNVVVNHDMAKELGIDVSSISDEESKASTQDDKPISKKDKGVIKLKVNKSSKKGFSNVVLTAISQGLLWAIMAIGVFITFRILDLADLTAEGAFPLGAATTTIMIIRGINPIFATLGGFVAGMLAGAVSGFMHTKMKIPALLTGIITLTGLYSVNLLVLGSANVSLSGHNTLVTMVMGLGLSKLNGVILLGLIFVSLVVLMLVVLLNTQVGLALRATGDNLAMGEANGIKV
;
A
#
# COMPACT_ATOMS: atom_id res chain seq x y z
N THR A 1 0.21 -1.22 12.63
CA THR A 1 -1.02 -0.52 12.28
C THR A 1 -0.75 0.93 11.90
N SER A 2 -1.51 1.46 10.94
CA SER A 2 -1.39 2.83 10.44
C SER A 2 -2.66 3.65 10.71
N GLU A 3 -3.73 3.02 11.13
CA GLU A 3 -5.05 3.62 11.30
C GLU A 3 -5.46 3.65 12.78
N ARG A 4 -6.15 4.71 13.20
CA ARG A 4 -6.56 4.88 14.59
C ARG A 4 -7.56 3.81 15.09
N ASN A 5 -8.46 3.35 14.22
CA ASN A 5 -9.37 2.24 14.53
C ASN A 5 -8.59 0.95 14.81
N SER A 6 -7.54 0.69 14.05
CA SER A 6 -6.66 -0.46 14.22
C SER A 6 -5.87 -0.39 15.53
N GLU A 7 -5.43 0.81 15.92
CA GLU A 7 -4.74 1.01 17.21
C GLU A 7 -5.66 0.65 18.39
N VAL A 8 -6.92 1.09 18.36
CA VAL A 8 -7.92 0.76 19.39
C VAL A 8 -8.12 -0.76 19.45
N GLN A 9 -8.28 -1.41 18.29
CA GLN A 9 -8.47 -2.85 18.21
C GLN A 9 -7.27 -3.63 18.75
N VAL A 10 -6.04 -3.18 18.44
CA VAL A 10 -4.80 -3.79 18.96
C VAL A 10 -4.68 -3.63 20.48
N GLU A 11 -4.99 -2.45 21.03
CA GLU A 11 -4.94 -2.23 22.47
C GLU A 11 -5.99 -3.06 23.22
N GLU A 12 -7.16 -3.28 22.63
CA GLU A 12 -8.16 -4.20 23.20
C GLU A 12 -7.69 -5.66 23.10
N ALA A 13 -7.24 -6.10 21.94
CA ALA A 13 -6.71 -7.45 21.75
C ALA A 13 -5.58 -7.76 22.73
N LYS A 14 -4.67 -6.83 22.96
CA LYS A 14 -3.57 -6.94 23.94
C LYS A 14 -4.06 -7.22 25.34
N LYS A 15 -5.19 -6.62 25.78
CA LYS A 15 -5.76 -6.88 27.10
C LYS A 15 -6.23 -8.35 27.22
N TYR A 16 -6.87 -8.86 26.17
CA TYR A 16 -7.34 -10.25 26.13
C TYR A 16 -6.18 -11.23 26.02
N PHE A 17 -5.19 -10.97 25.17
CA PHE A 17 -3.97 -11.79 25.05
C PHE A 17 -3.22 -11.88 26.38
N LYS A 18 -3.08 -10.74 27.07
CA LYS A 18 -2.47 -10.73 28.41
C LYS A 18 -3.25 -11.56 29.42
N LYS A 19 -4.59 -11.50 29.42
CA LYS A 19 -5.45 -12.35 30.29
C LYS A 19 -5.28 -13.84 29.97
N ALA A 20 -5.04 -14.17 28.69
CA ALA A 20 -4.79 -15.53 28.23
C ALA A 20 -3.33 -16.00 28.46
N GLY A 21 -2.45 -15.16 28.99
CA GLY A 21 -1.04 -15.46 29.18
C GLY A 21 -0.19 -15.42 27.91
N ILE A 22 -0.69 -14.76 26.86
CA ILE A 22 0.01 -14.59 25.58
C ILE A 22 0.79 -13.26 25.62
N GLU A 23 2.09 -13.35 25.41
CA GLU A 23 2.94 -12.17 25.25
C GLU A 23 2.74 -11.57 23.83
N THR A 24 2.67 -10.25 23.73
CA THR A 24 2.42 -9.57 22.47
C THR A 24 3.56 -8.64 22.10
N VAL A 25 4.00 -8.72 20.84
CA VAL A 25 4.95 -7.78 20.23
C VAL A 25 4.19 -6.96 19.21
N ILE A 26 4.15 -5.63 19.40
CA ILE A 26 3.42 -4.71 18.52
C ILE A 26 4.41 -3.90 17.71
N LYS A 27 4.20 -3.82 16.40
CA LYS A 27 4.93 -2.95 15.49
C LYS A 27 3.97 -2.11 14.67
N GLY A 28 4.23 -0.81 14.62
CA GLY A 28 3.55 0.10 13.71
C GLY A 28 4.15 0.03 12.31
N ILE A 29 3.35 0.40 11.32
CA ILE A 29 3.75 0.64 9.94
C ILE A 29 3.26 2.02 9.53
N SER A 30 4.00 2.68 8.65
CA SER A 30 3.64 4.00 8.11
C SER A 30 3.10 3.89 6.68
N SER A 31 3.48 2.83 5.99
CA SER A 31 3.10 2.60 4.59
C SER A 31 3.11 1.10 4.25
N THR A 32 2.56 0.75 3.09
CA THR A 32 2.62 -0.62 2.55
C THR A 32 4.04 -1.11 2.32
N ASN A 33 5.00 -0.20 2.08
CA ASN A 33 6.40 -0.54 1.88
C ASN A 33 7.09 -1.09 3.15
N ASP A 34 6.59 -0.69 4.32
CA ASP A 34 7.15 -1.12 5.61
C ASP A 34 6.71 -2.54 5.97
N ILE A 35 5.64 -3.04 5.35
CA ILE A 35 4.98 -4.30 5.74
C ILE A 35 5.94 -5.48 5.62
N GLN A 36 6.68 -5.60 4.54
CA GLN A 36 7.56 -6.74 4.31
C GLN A 36 8.65 -6.87 5.39
N ASP A 37 9.35 -5.78 5.68
CA ASP A 37 10.45 -5.79 6.64
C ASP A 37 9.93 -5.91 8.08
N THR A 38 8.80 -5.26 8.37
CA THR A 38 8.13 -5.36 9.68
C THR A 38 7.60 -6.76 9.91
N ALA A 39 6.95 -7.39 8.94
CA ALA A 39 6.44 -8.75 9.03
C ALA A 39 7.58 -9.76 9.20
N LYS A 40 8.64 -9.71 8.39
CA LYS A 40 9.84 -10.56 8.56
C LYS A 40 10.42 -10.43 9.96
N SER A 41 10.53 -9.21 10.47
CA SER A 41 11.02 -8.97 11.82
C SER A 41 10.08 -9.50 12.92
N LEU A 42 8.75 -9.48 12.71
CA LEU A 42 7.80 -10.08 13.66
C LEU A 42 7.86 -11.60 13.56
N MET A 43 7.80 -12.18 12.37
CA MET A 43 7.81 -13.63 12.15
C MET A 43 9.08 -14.31 12.66
N SER A 44 10.20 -13.59 12.76
CA SER A 44 11.43 -14.12 13.40
C SER A 44 11.38 -14.14 14.92
N GLN A 45 10.34 -13.57 15.55
CA GLN A 45 10.23 -13.39 17.00
C GLN A 45 8.93 -13.93 17.58
N THR A 46 7.96 -14.28 16.73
CA THR A 46 6.61 -14.67 17.14
C THR A 46 6.18 -15.95 16.41
N GLU A 47 5.25 -16.66 17.01
CA GLU A 47 4.70 -17.93 16.49
C GLU A 47 3.42 -17.69 15.67
N VAL A 48 2.82 -16.50 15.78
CA VAL A 48 1.62 -16.11 15.04
C VAL A 48 1.59 -14.61 14.84
N ILE A 49 1.08 -14.16 13.71
CA ILE A 49 0.81 -12.74 13.44
C ILE A 49 -0.68 -12.50 13.49
N PHE A 50 -1.11 -11.53 14.28
CA PHE A 50 -2.49 -11.02 14.26
C PHE A 50 -2.52 -9.70 13.48
N ILE A 51 -3.41 -9.59 12.50
CA ILE A 51 -3.64 -8.36 11.74
C ILE A 51 -5.02 -7.78 12.12
N PRO A 52 -5.05 -6.51 12.59
CA PRO A 52 -6.30 -5.81 12.83
C PRO A 52 -6.97 -5.39 11.52
N THR A 53 -8.16 -4.83 11.60
CA THR A 53 -8.83 -4.19 10.45
C THR A 53 -8.09 -2.91 10.09
N ASP A 54 -7.20 -2.97 9.09
CA ASP A 54 -6.33 -1.88 8.65
C ASP A 54 -6.20 -1.93 7.13
N ASN A 55 -6.67 -0.89 6.44
CA ASN A 55 -6.68 -0.87 4.97
C ASN A 55 -5.28 -0.93 4.36
N THR A 56 -4.29 -0.34 5.03
CA THR A 56 -2.89 -0.38 4.60
C THR A 56 -2.36 -1.81 4.65
N ILE A 57 -2.67 -2.56 5.72
CA ILE A 57 -2.26 -3.96 5.85
C ILE A 57 -3.01 -4.84 4.84
N VAL A 58 -4.34 -4.68 4.73
CA VAL A 58 -5.19 -5.45 3.81
C VAL A 58 -4.81 -5.22 2.35
N SER A 59 -4.36 -4.02 1.99
CA SER A 59 -3.89 -3.72 0.63
C SER A 59 -2.61 -4.47 0.26
N ALA A 60 -1.76 -4.83 1.23
CA ALA A 60 -0.54 -5.61 1.05
C ALA A 60 -0.63 -7.04 1.63
N ILE A 61 -1.83 -7.57 1.76
CA ILE A 61 -2.08 -8.87 2.40
C ILE A 61 -1.31 -10.02 1.71
N ASN A 62 -1.17 -9.97 0.38
CA ASN A 62 -0.45 -10.99 -0.37
C ASN A 62 1.01 -11.11 0.07
N THR A 63 1.66 -9.99 0.38
CA THR A 63 3.03 -9.99 0.92
C THR A 63 3.12 -10.71 2.27
N LEU A 64 2.10 -10.53 3.14
CA LEU A 64 2.05 -11.24 4.43
C LEU A 64 1.79 -12.73 4.24
N VAL A 65 0.92 -13.10 3.32
CA VAL A 65 0.60 -14.50 2.98
C VAL A 65 1.83 -15.20 2.43
N ASP A 66 2.57 -14.59 1.50
CA ASP A 66 3.80 -15.14 0.94
C ASP A 66 4.87 -15.36 2.02
N LEU A 67 5.04 -14.37 2.91
CA LEU A 67 5.96 -14.50 4.04
C LEU A 67 5.51 -15.57 5.04
N SER A 68 4.20 -15.72 5.27
CA SER A 68 3.64 -16.78 6.12
C SER A 68 3.99 -18.17 5.57
N LYS A 69 3.87 -18.37 4.26
CA LYS A 69 4.25 -19.62 3.58
C LYS A 69 5.75 -19.89 3.68
N GLU A 70 6.57 -18.84 3.49
CA GLU A 70 8.04 -18.93 3.55
C GLU A 70 8.53 -19.27 4.97
N THR A 71 8.01 -18.57 5.97
CA THR A 71 8.46 -18.68 7.37
C THR A 71 7.73 -19.74 8.19
N LYS A 72 6.63 -20.27 7.65
CA LYS A 72 5.69 -21.17 8.34
C LYS A 72 5.06 -20.55 9.59
N VAL A 73 5.04 -19.23 9.70
CA VAL A 73 4.37 -18.51 10.78
C VAL A 73 2.96 -18.12 10.30
N PRO A 74 1.89 -18.62 10.94
CA PRO A 74 0.54 -18.33 10.54
C PRO A 74 0.18 -16.86 10.73
N VAL A 75 -0.65 -16.35 9.82
CA VAL A 75 -1.28 -15.04 9.91
C VAL A 75 -2.76 -15.24 10.18
N VAL A 76 -3.29 -14.57 11.20
CA VAL A 76 -4.71 -14.54 11.55
C VAL A 76 -5.24 -13.13 11.37
N GLY A 77 -6.43 -13.02 10.80
CA GLY A 77 -7.05 -11.75 10.43
C GLY A 77 -8.27 -11.39 11.28
N SER A 78 -8.75 -10.19 11.10
CA SER A 78 -9.97 -9.68 11.72
C SER A 78 -11.17 -9.62 10.76
N ASP A 79 -10.99 -10.04 9.50
CA ASP A 79 -12.05 -10.02 8.48
C ASP A 79 -11.98 -11.24 7.54
N ALA A 80 -13.14 -11.65 7.01
CA ALA A 80 -13.26 -12.82 6.13
C ALA A 80 -12.57 -12.61 4.76
N GLY A 81 -12.56 -11.39 4.23
CA GLY A 81 -11.93 -11.10 2.94
C GLY A 81 -10.41 -11.31 2.95
N SER A 82 -9.77 -11.18 4.11
CA SER A 82 -8.35 -11.52 4.29
C SER A 82 -8.12 -13.02 4.20
N VAL A 83 -9.05 -13.85 4.67
CA VAL A 83 -8.95 -15.32 4.62
C VAL A 83 -9.06 -15.83 3.19
N GLU A 84 -9.93 -15.24 2.37
CA GLU A 84 -10.03 -15.53 0.94
C GLU A 84 -8.71 -15.28 0.19
N LYS A 85 -7.91 -14.33 0.68
CA LYS A 85 -6.59 -13.98 0.13
C LYS A 85 -5.43 -14.82 0.69
N GLY A 86 -5.70 -15.76 1.60
CA GLY A 86 -4.70 -16.70 2.10
C GLY A 86 -4.32 -16.54 3.58
N VAL A 87 -4.96 -15.68 4.35
CA VAL A 87 -4.82 -15.65 5.82
C VAL A 87 -5.41 -16.93 6.41
N LEU A 88 -4.83 -17.47 7.48
CA LEU A 88 -5.17 -18.79 8.00
C LEU A 88 -6.61 -18.87 8.49
N PHE A 89 -7.02 -17.96 9.36
CA PHE A 89 -8.40 -17.88 9.82
C PHE A 89 -8.75 -16.47 10.35
N THR A 90 -10.04 -16.24 10.49
CA THR A 90 -10.60 -15.09 11.21
C THR A 90 -11.74 -15.51 12.12
N TYR A 91 -11.92 -14.75 13.18
CA TYR A 91 -13.16 -14.67 13.96
C TYR A 91 -13.60 -13.21 13.89
N GLY A 92 -14.40 -12.89 12.89
CA GLY A 92 -14.68 -11.52 12.51
C GLY A 92 -16.15 -11.23 12.21
N THR A 93 -16.43 -9.97 11.89
CA THR A 93 -17.80 -9.51 11.59
C THR A 93 -18.32 -10.15 10.31
N ASN A 94 -19.54 -10.69 10.38
CA ASN A 94 -20.30 -11.05 9.20
C ASN A 94 -20.87 -9.78 8.57
N TYR A 95 -20.24 -9.29 7.50
CA TYR A 95 -20.64 -8.04 6.85
C TYR A 95 -22.01 -8.13 6.16
N GLU A 96 -22.43 -9.31 5.70
CA GLU A 96 -23.78 -9.49 5.15
C GLU A 96 -24.83 -9.35 6.24
N ALA A 97 -24.65 -10.02 7.37
CA ALA A 97 -25.53 -9.91 8.53
C ALA A 97 -25.57 -8.48 9.08
N LEU A 98 -24.39 -7.81 9.14
CA LEU A 98 -24.29 -6.39 9.54
C LEU A 98 -25.04 -5.48 8.56
N GLY A 99 -24.93 -5.70 7.25
CA GLY A 99 -25.67 -4.96 6.23
C GLY A 99 -27.19 -5.13 6.40
N ARG A 100 -27.67 -6.36 6.66
CA ARG A 100 -29.08 -6.63 6.95
C ARG A 100 -29.53 -5.95 8.25
N GLN A 101 -28.70 -5.95 9.28
CA GLN A 101 -28.96 -5.25 10.55
C GLN A 101 -29.06 -3.75 10.34
N THR A 102 -28.11 -3.15 9.63
CA THR A 102 -28.10 -1.72 9.28
C THR A 102 -29.33 -1.34 8.44
N GLY A 103 -29.71 -2.19 7.48
CA GLY A 103 -30.93 -2.00 6.69
C GLY A 103 -32.21 -1.99 7.54
N LYS A 104 -32.26 -2.81 8.59
CA LYS A 104 -33.42 -2.78 9.55
C LYS A 104 -33.44 -1.48 10.34
N LEU A 105 -32.28 -0.97 10.80
CA LEU A 105 -32.17 0.33 11.47
C LEU A 105 -32.61 1.47 10.55
N ALA A 106 -32.14 1.50 9.32
CA ALA A 106 -32.57 2.47 8.32
C ALA A 106 -34.08 2.40 8.06
N GLY A 107 -34.64 1.19 7.98
CA GLY A 107 -36.08 0.99 7.84
C GLY A 107 -36.92 1.52 9.02
N ARG A 108 -36.40 1.53 10.24
CA ARG A 108 -37.05 2.15 11.42
C ARG A 108 -37.10 3.66 11.24
N ILE A 109 -36.01 4.28 10.86
CA ILE A 109 -35.90 5.73 10.63
C ILE A 109 -36.87 6.16 9.49
N LEU A 110 -36.86 5.40 8.37
CA LEU A 110 -37.77 5.67 7.25
C LEU A 110 -39.26 5.54 7.61
N ARG A 111 -39.58 4.75 8.61
CA ARG A 111 -40.97 4.66 9.16
C ARG A 111 -41.30 5.73 10.19
N GLY A 112 -40.41 6.70 10.41
CA GLY A 112 -40.68 7.87 11.25
C GLY A 112 -40.11 7.82 12.67
N GLU A 113 -39.29 6.80 12.99
CA GLU A 113 -38.53 6.78 14.24
C GLU A 113 -37.46 7.87 14.21
N LYS A 114 -37.34 8.66 15.25
CA LYS A 114 -36.41 9.78 15.30
C LYS A 114 -34.96 9.20 15.48
N VAL A 115 -34.00 9.69 14.70
CA VAL A 115 -32.60 9.25 14.76
C VAL A 115 -32.01 9.28 16.17
N LYS A 116 -32.42 10.26 17.00
CA LYS A 116 -31.98 10.39 18.39
C LYS A 116 -32.44 9.26 19.32
N ASP A 117 -33.50 8.56 18.92
CA ASP A 117 -34.13 7.49 19.69
C ASP A 117 -33.67 6.10 19.16
N VAL A 118 -32.79 6.07 18.14
CA VAL A 118 -32.21 4.86 17.60
C VAL A 118 -30.81 4.70 18.17
N ASP A 119 -30.65 3.73 19.06
CA ASP A 119 -29.32 3.42 19.64
C ASP A 119 -28.35 2.83 18.61
N ALA A 120 -27.06 3.05 18.83
CA ALA A 120 -26.01 2.37 18.09
C ALA A 120 -26.01 0.87 18.44
N GLU A 121 -26.05 0.02 17.42
CA GLU A 121 -26.02 -1.43 17.60
C GLU A 121 -24.65 -1.99 17.17
N TYR A 122 -24.14 -2.95 17.95
CA TYR A 122 -22.97 -3.73 17.56
C TYR A 122 -23.38 -4.90 16.65
N PRO A 123 -22.43 -5.45 15.86
CA PRO A 123 -22.66 -6.66 15.07
C PRO A 123 -23.17 -7.79 15.96
N LYS A 124 -24.32 -8.40 15.59
CA LYS A 124 -24.92 -9.50 16.35
C LYS A 124 -24.42 -10.88 15.93
N THR A 125 -23.77 -10.95 14.79
CA THR A 125 -23.26 -12.21 14.23
C THR A 125 -21.79 -12.04 13.86
N LEU A 126 -20.99 -12.98 14.32
CA LEU A 126 -19.59 -13.14 13.94
C LEU A 126 -19.43 -14.46 13.21
N ASN A 127 -18.53 -14.52 12.24
CA ASN A 127 -18.19 -15.75 11.52
C ASN A 127 -16.78 -16.19 11.89
N VAL A 128 -16.63 -17.50 12.07
CA VAL A 128 -15.34 -18.16 11.96
C VAL A 128 -15.18 -18.58 10.49
N VAL A 129 -14.13 -18.15 9.84
CA VAL A 129 -13.78 -18.58 8.48
C VAL A 129 -12.35 -19.10 8.52
N VAL A 130 -12.14 -20.29 8.01
CA VAL A 130 -10.83 -20.99 8.01
C VAL A 130 -10.37 -21.25 6.58
N ASN A 131 -9.10 -20.98 6.29
CA ASN A 131 -8.46 -21.37 5.05
C ASN A 131 -7.79 -22.72 5.22
N HIS A 132 -8.49 -23.79 4.82
CA HIS A 132 -8.01 -25.18 4.93
C HIS A 132 -6.77 -25.44 4.08
N ASP A 133 -6.63 -24.79 2.92
CA ASP A 133 -5.46 -24.94 2.05
C ASP A 133 -4.22 -24.35 2.72
N MET A 134 -4.36 -23.16 3.30
CA MET A 134 -3.27 -22.53 4.06
C MET A 134 -2.92 -23.35 5.31
N ALA A 135 -3.91 -23.86 6.03
CA ALA A 135 -3.67 -24.75 7.19
C ALA A 135 -2.83 -25.96 6.81
N LYS A 136 -3.17 -26.62 5.69
CA LYS A 136 -2.43 -27.75 5.15
C LYS A 136 -1.02 -27.36 4.73
N GLU A 137 -0.85 -26.22 4.09
CA GLU A 137 0.45 -25.72 3.65
C GLU A 137 1.39 -25.38 4.84
N LEU A 138 0.81 -24.84 5.92
CA LEU A 138 1.54 -24.54 7.17
C LEU A 138 1.73 -25.76 8.07
N GLY A 139 1.04 -26.88 7.82
CA GLY A 139 1.06 -28.07 8.66
C GLY A 139 0.31 -27.89 9.99
N ILE A 140 -0.71 -27.03 10.00
CA ILE A 140 -1.51 -26.70 11.19
C ILE A 140 -2.81 -27.48 11.15
N ASP A 141 -3.12 -28.19 12.27
CA ASP A 141 -4.41 -28.84 12.44
C ASP A 141 -5.47 -27.82 12.88
N VAL A 142 -6.45 -27.60 12.03
CA VAL A 142 -7.59 -26.70 12.25
C VAL A 142 -8.91 -27.46 12.45
N SER A 143 -8.88 -28.78 12.61
CA SER A 143 -10.07 -29.62 12.75
C SER A 143 -10.93 -29.27 13.99
N SER A 144 -10.35 -28.63 14.98
CA SER A 144 -11.04 -28.12 16.17
C SER A 144 -11.75 -26.78 15.96
N ILE A 145 -11.48 -26.11 14.81
CA ILE A 145 -12.08 -24.82 14.46
C ILE A 145 -13.16 -25.11 13.42
N SER A 146 -14.43 -25.04 13.83
CA SER A 146 -15.54 -25.22 12.89
C SER A 146 -15.89 -23.90 12.19
N ASP A 147 -16.19 -23.96 10.89
CA ASP A 147 -16.76 -22.85 10.12
C ASP A 147 -18.21 -22.62 10.57
N GLU A 148 -18.42 -22.08 11.76
CA GLU A 148 -19.77 -21.83 12.30
C GLU A 148 -20.05 -20.33 12.44
N GLU A 149 -21.30 -19.95 12.07
CA GLU A 149 -21.88 -18.68 12.50
C GLU A 149 -22.06 -18.70 14.03
N SER A 150 -21.23 -17.99 14.77
CA SER A 150 -21.49 -17.79 16.18
C SER A 150 -22.23 -16.48 16.42
N LYS A 151 -23.30 -16.52 17.22
CA LYS A 151 -23.97 -15.30 17.69
C LYS A 151 -22.99 -14.55 18.57
N ALA A 152 -22.72 -13.29 18.23
CA ALA A 152 -21.94 -12.42 19.10
C ALA A 152 -22.65 -12.35 20.46
N SER A 153 -22.01 -12.87 21.49
CA SER A 153 -22.49 -12.66 22.86
C SER A 153 -22.26 -11.20 23.21
N THR A 154 -23.34 -10.42 23.17
CA THR A 154 -23.36 -9.10 23.80
C THR A 154 -23.15 -9.30 25.27
N GLN A 155 -22.02 -8.82 25.75
CA GLN A 155 -21.69 -8.62 27.17
C GLN A 155 -22.00 -9.81 28.11
N ASP A 156 -20.98 -10.51 28.54
CA ASP A 156 -20.59 -10.58 29.93
C ASP A 156 -19.30 -11.38 30.07
N ASP A 157 -18.42 -10.85 30.89
CA ASP A 157 -17.12 -11.41 31.28
C ASP A 157 -17.24 -12.85 31.81
N LYS A 158 -17.28 -13.87 30.94
CA LYS A 158 -16.99 -15.23 31.36
C LYS A 158 -15.60 -15.59 30.83
N PRO A 159 -14.67 -15.91 31.75
CA PRO A 159 -13.32 -16.30 31.37
C PRO A 159 -13.36 -17.60 30.57
N ILE A 160 -12.66 -17.61 29.43
CA ILE A 160 -12.38 -18.82 28.64
C ILE A 160 -11.89 -19.93 29.57
N SER A 161 -12.53 -21.08 29.48
CA SER A 161 -12.26 -22.25 30.30
C SER A 161 -10.78 -22.66 30.26
N LYS A 162 -10.19 -22.86 31.45
CA LYS A 162 -8.78 -23.20 31.70
C LYS A 162 -8.33 -24.59 31.19
N LYS A 163 -8.95 -25.18 30.17
CA LYS A 163 -8.67 -26.58 29.80
C LYS A 163 -7.72 -26.78 28.62
N ASP A 164 -7.40 -25.77 27.85
CA ASP A 164 -6.43 -25.92 26.76
C ASP A 164 -5.17 -25.08 27.02
N LYS A 165 -4.27 -25.69 27.80
CA LYS A 165 -2.92 -25.14 28.02
C LYS A 165 -1.98 -25.53 26.88
N GLY A 166 -2.16 -24.97 25.71
CA GLY A 166 -1.08 -24.79 24.77
C GLY A 166 -0.36 -23.48 25.11
N VAL A 167 0.64 -23.54 25.99
CA VAL A 167 1.41 -22.35 26.38
C VAL A 167 2.37 -22.02 25.26
N ILE A 168 1.97 -21.08 24.38
CA ILE A 168 2.87 -20.46 23.42
C ILE A 168 3.75 -19.45 24.18
N LYS A 169 5.00 -19.82 24.44
CA LYS A 169 5.98 -18.92 25.06
C LYS A 169 6.61 -18.00 24.03
N LEU A 170 6.15 -16.77 23.95
CA LEU A 170 6.76 -15.73 23.11
C LEU A 170 7.82 -14.96 23.91
N LYS A 171 9.06 -14.92 23.43
CA LYS A 171 10.14 -14.11 24.01
C LYS A 171 10.07 -12.66 23.52
N VAL A 172 9.91 -11.73 24.44
CA VAL A 172 10.01 -10.28 24.13
C VAL A 172 11.46 -9.84 24.13
N ASN A 173 11.93 -9.34 23.01
CA ASN A 173 13.23 -8.68 22.94
C ASN A 173 13.02 -7.16 23.02
N LYS A 174 13.59 -6.51 24.04
CA LYS A 174 13.52 -5.04 24.21
C LYS A 174 14.15 -4.35 23.01
N SER A 175 13.31 -3.66 22.23
CA SER A 175 13.75 -2.85 21.09
C SER A 175 14.69 -1.73 21.54
N SER A 176 15.89 -1.79 21.03
CA SER A 176 17.01 -0.90 21.24
C SER A 176 16.81 0.44 20.49
N LYS A 177 17.55 1.46 20.92
CA LYS A 177 17.69 2.83 20.38
C LYS A 177 17.99 2.98 18.87
N LYS A 178 17.92 1.92 18.07
CA LYS A 178 18.06 1.93 16.59
C LYS A 178 16.84 2.50 15.86
N GLY A 179 15.74 2.83 16.56
CA GLY A 179 14.48 3.24 15.94
C GLY A 179 14.58 4.57 15.18
N PHE A 180 15.15 5.60 15.78
CA PHE A 180 15.18 6.94 15.18
C PHE A 180 16.04 7.00 13.90
N SER A 181 17.22 6.43 13.92
CA SER A 181 18.08 6.38 12.73
C SER A 181 17.44 5.65 11.55
N ASN A 182 16.75 4.52 11.81
CA ASN A 182 16.04 3.79 10.77
C ASN A 182 14.85 4.58 10.23
N VAL A 183 14.12 5.31 11.08
CA VAL A 183 13.02 6.19 10.64
C VAL A 183 13.53 7.27 9.70
N VAL A 184 14.62 7.94 10.06
CA VAL A 184 15.25 8.97 9.21
C VAL A 184 15.72 8.40 7.88
N LEU A 185 16.40 7.25 7.89
CA LEU A 185 16.86 6.59 6.65
C LEU A 185 15.69 6.14 5.76
N THR A 186 14.60 5.64 6.36
CA THR A 186 13.39 5.28 5.63
C THR A 186 12.73 6.53 5.02
N ALA A 187 12.67 7.64 5.77
CA ALA A 187 12.14 8.90 5.25
C ALA A 187 12.98 9.42 4.07
N ILE A 188 14.31 9.34 4.15
CA ILE A 188 15.20 9.71 3.04
C ILE A 188 14.95 8.81 1.81
N SER A 189 14.84 7.50 2.00
CA SER A 189 14.59 6.57 0.88
C SER A 189 13.26 6.85 0.19
N GLN A 190 12.20 7.09 0.95
CA GLN A 190 10.89 7.51 0.43
C GLN A 190 10.97 8.87 -0.26
N GLY A 191 11.61 9.86 0.36
CA GLY A 191 11.79 11.19 -0.20
C GLY A 191 12.50 11.18 -1.55
N LEU A 192 13.51 10.32 -1.75
CA LEU A 192 14.19 10.17 -3.03
C LEU A 192 13.28 9.61 -4.13
N LEU A 193 12.38 8.69 -3.81
CA LEU A 193 11.41 8.17 -4.78
C LEU A 193 10.42 9.27 -5.21
N TRP A 194 9.90 10.04 -4.26
CA TRP A 194 8.99 11.15 -4.55
C TRP A 194 9.68 12.35 -5.19
N ALA A 195 11.00 12.50 -5.04
CA ALA A 195 11.76 13.60 -5.63
C ALA A 195 11.67 13.61 -7.17
N ILE A 196 11.63 12.45 -7.81
CA ILE A 196 11.51 12.35 -9.28
C ILE A 196 10.16 12.91 -9.74
N MET A 197 9.07 12.57 -9.04
CA MET A 197 7.75 13.11 -9.32
C MET A 197 7.71 14.63 -9.06
N ALA A 198 8.29 15.07 -7.95
CA ALA A 198 8.37 16.49 -7.61
C ALA A 198 9.14 17.32 -8.66
N ILE A 199 10.21 16.76 -9.25
CA ILE A 199 10.94 17.38 -10.37
C ILE A 199 10.02 17.52 -11.60
N GLY A 200 9.21 16.51 -11.92
CA GLY A 200 8.23 16.56 -13.00
C GLY A 200 7.22 17.68 -12.80
N VAL A 201 6.64 17.76 -11.59
CA VAL A 201 5.71 18.85 -11.22
C VAL A 201 6.40 20.23 -11.27
N PHE A 202 7.67 20.31 -10.80
CA PHE A 202 8.44 21.56 -10.88
C PHE A 202 8.61 22.07 -12.31
N ILE A 203 8.84 21.17 -13.27
CA ILE A 203 8.97 21.54 -14.69
C ILE A 203 7.66 22.15 -15.21
N THR A 204 6.54 21.50 -14.95
CA THR A 204 5.23 21.97 -15.46
C THR A 204 4.79 23.24 -14.75
N PHE A 205 4.82 23.31 -13.43
CA PHE A 205 4.32 24.47 -12.68
C PHE A 205 5.28 25.66 -12.65
N ARG A 206 6.60 25.43 -12.57
CA ARG A 206 7.57 26.52 -12.39
C ARG A 206 8.25 26.95 -13.67
N ILE A 207 8.46 26.04 -14.61
CA ILE A 207 9.18 26.34 -15.86
C ILE A 207 8.20 26.66 -16.99
N LEU A 208 7.10 25.92 -17.12
CA LEU A 208 6.10 26.09 -18.17
C LEU A 208 4.91 26.95 -17.74
N ASP A 209 4.76 27.25 -16.46
CA ASP A 209 3.61 27.94 -15.86
C ASP A 209 2.27 27.28 -16.22
N LEU A 210 2.27 25.93 -16.28
CA LEU A 210 1.10 25.11 -16.60
C LEU A 210 0.71 24.26 -15.38
N ALA A 211 -0.54 24.40 -14.93
CA ALA A 211 -1.11 23.56 -13.89
C ALA A 211 -1.47 22.17 -14.45
N ASP A 212 -0.51 21.27 -14.51
CA ASP A 212 -0.69 19.91 -15.05
C ASP A 212 -0.49 18.87 -13.94
N LEU A 213 -1.55 18.09 -13.66
CA LEU A 213 -1.57 17.00 -12.66
C LEU A 213 -1.25 15.63 -13.29
N THR A 214 -0.89 15.57 -14.56
CA THR A 214 -0.60 14.31 -15.27
C THR A 214 0.53 13.53 -14.59
N ALA A 215 1.50 14.21 -13.96
CA ALA A 215 2.62 13.57 -13.28
C ALA A 215 2.15 12.59 -12.19
N GLU A 216 1.07 12.90 -11.46
CA GLU A 216 0.50 12.03 -10.42
C GLU A 216 -0.08 10.72 -10.98
N GLY A 217 -0.60 10.73 -12.20
CA GLY A 217 -1.10 9.53 -12.89
C GLY A 217 -0.02 8.76 -13.64
N ALA A 218 0.93 9.48 -14.26
CA ALA A 218 2.00 8.88 -15.05
C ALA A 218 3.03 8.12 -14.18
N PHE A 219 3.30 8.60 -12.97
CA PHE A 219 4.21 7.94 -12.03
C PHE A 219 3.73 6.53 -11.64
N PRO A 220 2.46 6.32 -11.19
CA PRO A 220 1.92 4.98 -10.97
C PRO A 220 1.89 4.12 -12.25
N LEU A 221 1.63 4.69 -13.43
CA LEU A 221 1.66 3.94 -14.69
C LEU A 221 3.04 3.35 -14.97
N GLY A 222 4.08 4.15 -14.79
CA GLY A 222 5.46 3.68 -14.89
C GLY A 222 5.76 2.54 -13.93
N ALA A 223 5.33 2.66 -12.67
CA ALA A 223 5.48 1.61 -11.66
C ALA A 223 4.68 0.35 -12.04
N ALA A 224 3.44 0.48 -12.47
CA ALA A 224 2.58 -0.64 -12.89
C ALA A 224 3.20 -1.41 -14.06
N THR A 225 3.66 -0.71 -15.09
CA THR A 225 4.30 -1.31 -16.26
C THR A 225 5.57 -2.05 -15.88
N THR A 226 6.44 -1.42 -15.07
CA THR A 226 7.67 -2.05 -14.57
C THR A 226 7.35 -3.31 -13.78
N THR A 227 6.37 -3.26 -12.89
CA THR A 227 5.95 -4.38 -12.04
C THR A 227 5.52 -5.57 -12.88
N ILE A 228 4.63 -5.38 -13.85
CA ILE A 228 4.14 -6.46 -14.71
C ILE A 228 5.26 -7.04 -15.58
N MET A 229 6.16 -6.22 -16.09
CA MET A 229 7.32 -6.70 -16.86
C MET A 229 8.24 -7.57 -16.01
N ILE A 230 8.49 -7.20 -14.75
CA ILE A 230 9.29 -7.99 -13.80
C ILE A 230 8.61 -9.33 -13.50
N ILE A 231 7.30 -9.34 -13.24
CA ILE A 231 6.53 -10.57 -12.96
C ILE A 231 6.57 -11.52 -14.16
N ARG A 232 6.55 -10.98 -15.39
CA ARG A 232 6.70 -11.77 -16.63
C ARG A 232 8.13 -12.26 -16.89
N GLY A 233 9.07 -12.03 -15.95
CA GLY A 233 10.45 -12.49 -16.03
C GLY A 233 11.38 -11.64 -16.88
N ILE A 234 10.96 -10.43 -17.26
CA ILE A 234 11.80 -9.48 -18.01
C ILE A 234 12.86 -8.91 -17.05
N ASN A 235 14.09 -8.76 -17.55
CA ASN A 235 15.18 -8.20 -16.77
C ASN A 235 14.80 -6.84 -16.17
N PRO A 236 15.05 -6.58 -14.86
CA PRO A 236 14.66 -5.36 -14.16
C PRO A 236 15.11 -4.06 -14.85
N ILE A 237 16.25 -4.06 -15.52
CA ILE A 237 16.75 -2.88 -16.25
C ILE A 237 15.82 -2.55 -17.42
N PHE A 238 15.48 -3.54 -18.25
CA PHE A 238 14.54 -3.34 -19.36
C PHE A 238 13.12 -3.04 -18.88
N ALA A 239 12.71 -3.64 -17.77
CA ALA A 239 11.42 -3.35 -17.15
C ALA A 239 11.33 -1.88 -16.69
N THR A 240 12.40 -1.35 -16.10
CA THR A 240 12.47 0.06 -15.68
C THR A 240 12.46 1.01 -16.88
N LEU A 241 13.15 0.66 -17.98
CA LEU A 241 13.05 1.41 -19.22
C LEU A 241 11.64 1.37 -19.82
N GLY A 242 10.95 0.24 -19.73
CA GLY A 242 9.55 0.10 -20.14
C GLY A 242 8.63 1.02 -19.34
N GLY A 243 8.82 1.11 -18.01
CA GLY A 243 8.10 2.06 -17.16
C GLY A 243 8.36 3.51 -17.51
N PHE A 244 9.61 3.86 -17.84
CA PHE A 244 9.97 5.20 -18.31
C PHE A 244 9.24 5.55 -19.63
N VAL A 245 9.23 4.64 -20.60
CA VAL A 245 8.51 4.82 -21.87
C VAL A 245 7.01 4.98 -21.63
N ALA A 246 6.41 4.18 -20.74
CA ALA A 246 5.00 4.28 -20.41
C ALA A 246 4.65 5.67 -19.82
N GLY A 247 5.49 6.19 -18.92
CA GLY A 247 5.35 7.54 -18.37
C GLY A 247 5.48 8.63 -19.44
N MET A 248 6.44 8.50 -20.37
CA MET A 248 6.58 9.43 -21.51
C MET A 248 5.33 9.42 -22.39
N LEU A 249 4.77 8.26 -22.69
CA LEU A 249 3.54 8.16 -23.50
C LEU A 249 2.35 8.82 -22.80
N ALA A 250 2.21 8.66 -21.50
CA ALA A 250 1.17 9.34 -20.73
C ALA A 250 1.31 10.87 -20.83
N GLY A 251 2.51 11.40 -20.66
CA GLY A 251 2.79 12.83 -20.84
C GLY A 251 2.55 13.31 -22.28
N ALA A 252 2.90 12.51 -23.29
CA ALA A 252 2.64 12.84 -24.69
C ALA A 252 1.14 12.91 -24.99
N VAL A 253 0.32 12.04 -24.42
CA VAL A 253 -1.15 12.08 -24.55
C VAL A 253 -1.70 13.35 -23.92
N SER A 254 -1.28 13.69 -22.70
CA SER A 254 -1.68 14.95 -22.05
C SER A 254 -1.25 16.16 -22.87
N GLY A 255 -0.01 16.21 -23.31
CA GLY A 255 0.50 17.29 -24.17
C GLY A 255 -0.29 17.42 -25.47
N PHE A 256 -0.66 16.32 -26.11
CA PHE A 256 -1.49 16.32 -27.31
C PHE A 256 -2.90 16.90 -27.04
N MET A 257 -3.53 16.48 -25.94
CA MET A 257 -4.85 17.01 -25.55
C MET A 257 -4.80 18.52 -25.30
N HIS A 258 -3.77 18.99 -24.62
CA HIS A 258 -3.60 20.41 -24.35
C HIS A 258 -3.32 21.22 -25.65
N THR A 259 -2.34 20.80 -26.44
CA THR A 259 -1.85 21.59 -27.60
C THR A 259 -2.74 21.46 -28.82
N LYS A 260 -3.21 20.26 -29.18
CA LYS A 260 -4.01 20.03 -30.40
C LYS A 260 -5.50 20.14 -30.17
N MET A 261 -6.00 19.61 -29.06
CA MET A 261 -7.43 19.71 -28.72
C MET A 261 -7.76 21.03 -28.00
N LYS A 262 -6.75 21.83 -27.64
CA LYS A 262 -6.89 23.11 -26.94
C LYS A 262 -7.67 23.02 -25.62
N ILE A 263 -7.57 21.88 -24.92
CA ILE A 263 -8.18 21.70 -23.62
C ILE A 263 -7.30 22.43 -22.58
N PRO A 264 -7.88 23.19 -21.63
CA PRO A 264 -7.09 23.83 -20.57
C PRO A 264 -6.19 22.84 -19.82
N ALA A 265 -4.95 23.23 -19.51
CA ALA A 265 -3.94 22.35 -18.92
C ALA A 265 -4.43 21.64 -17.64
N LEU A 266 -5.07 22.38 -16.74
CA LEU A 266 -5.63 21.80 -15.50
C LEU A 266 -6.67 20.72 -15.79
N LEU A 267 -7.58 20.98 -16.73
CA LEU A 267 -8.63 20.00 -17.08
C LEU A 267 -8.02 18.77 -17.77
N THR A 268 -7.04 18.98 -18.66
CA THR A 268 -6.27 17.90 -19.29
C THR A 268 -5.59 17.02 -18.24
N GLY A 269 -4.93 17.63 -17.26
CA GLY A 269 -4.28 16.91 -16.17
C GLY A 269 -5.25 16.06 -15.36
N ILE A 270 -6.42 16.60 -14.99
CA ILE A 270 -7.46 15.86 -14.25
C ILE A 270 -8.02 14.69 -15.07
N ILE A 271 -8.33 14.90 -16.34
CA ILE A 271 -8.84 13.83 -17.22
C ILE A 271 -7.80 12.73 -17.38
N THR A 272 -6.54 13.11 -17.62
CA THR A 272 -5.44 12.14 -17.79
C THR A 272 -5.19 11.37 -16.50
N LEU A 273 -5.13 12.05 -15.35
CA LEU A 273 -4.97 11.41 -14.04
C LEU A 273 -6.06 10.37 -13.79
N THR A 274 -7.33 10.74 -14.01
CA THR A 274 -8.47 9.85 -13.79
C THR A 274 -8.47 8.66 -14.75
N GLY A 275 -8.15 8.91 -16.02
CA GLY A 275 -8.02 7.86 -17.03
C GLY A 275 -6.87 6.91 -16.74
N LEU A 276 -5.72 7.44 -16.33
CA LEU A 276 -4.55 6.64 -15.98
C LEU A 276 -4.77 5.77 -14.74
N TYR A 277 -5.62 6.20 -13.79
CA TYR A 277 -6.00 5.36 -12.66
C TYR A 277 -6.64 4.04 -13.13
N SER A 278 -7.60 4.12 -14.07
CA SER A 278 -8.22 2.93 -14.67
C SER A 278 -7.23 2.08 -15.47
N VAL A 279 -6.35 2.73 -16.25
CA VAL A 279 -5.30 2.04 -17.01
C VAL A 279 -4.34 1.31 -16.08
N ASN A 280 -3.95 1.92 -14.96
CA ASN A 280 -3.07 1.30 -13.96
C ASN A 280 -3.69 0.03 -13.39
N LEU A 281 -4.98 0.05 -13.05
CA LEU A 281 -5.69 -1.14 -12.58
C LEU A 281 -5.77 -2.24 -13.65
N LEU A 282 -6.01 -1.88 -14.90
CA LEU A 282 -6.01 -2.83 -16.02
C LEU A 282 -4.63 -3.45 -16.25
N VAL A 283 -3.56 -2.66 -16.17
CA VAL A 283 -2.19 -3.15 -16.36
C VAL A 283 -1.79 -4.07 -15.22
N LEU A 284 -2.08 -3.72 -13.97
CA LEU A 284 -1.75 -4.53 -12.79
C LEU A 284 -2.66 -5.76 -12.63
N GLY A 285 -3.89 -5.71 -13.14
CA GLY A 285 -4.92 -6.73 -12.91
C GLY A 285 -5.47 -6.77 -11.48
N SER A 286 -4.89 -6.00 -10.56
CA SER A 286 -5.33 -5.89 -9.16
C SER A 286 -4.89 -4.55 -8.56
N ALA A 287 -5.52 -4.15 -7.46
CA ALA A 287 -5.18 -2.90 -6.77
C ALA A 287 -3.77 -2.91 -6.15
N ASN A 288 -3.22 -4.09 -5.87
CA ASN A 288 -1.89 -4.25 -5.30
C ASN A 288 -1.24 -5.54 -5.79
N VAL A 289 0.04 -5.46 -6.16
CA VAL A 289 0.80 -6.60 -6.68
C VAL A 289 2.12 -6.70 -5.92
N SER A 290 2.40 -7.90 -5.38
CA SER A 290 3.66 -8.16 -4.67
C SER A 290 4.78 -8.50 -5.65
N LEU A 291 5.95 -7.87 -5.45
CA LEU A 291 7.20 -8.23 -6.13
C LEU A 291 8.09 -9.17 -5.29
N SER A 292 7.53 -9.72 -4.20
CA SER A 292 8.27 -10.68 -3.36
C SER A 292 8.68 -11.89 -4.19
N GLY A 293 9.93 -12.32 -4.05
CA GLY A 293 10.48 -13.45 -4.82
C GLY A 293 10.92 -13.13 -6.26
N HIS A 294 10.69 -11.92 -6.76
CA HIS A 294 11.16 -11.50 -8.08
C HIS A 294 12.46 -10.69 -8.01
N ASN A 295 13.29 -10.84 -9.04
CA ASN A 295 14.50 -10.04 -9.18
C ASN A 295 14.13 -8.60 -9.55
N THR A 296 14.55 -7.63 -8.73
CA THR A 296 14.35 -6.20 -8.93
C THR A 296 15.71 -5.51 -8.99
N LEU A 297 15.76 -4.23 -9.37
CA LEU A 297 17.01 -3.46 -9.29
C LEU A 297 17.57 -3.42 -7.86
N VAL A 298 16.70 -3.36 -6.87
CA VAL A 298 17.10 -3.37 -5.45
C VAL A 298 17.73 -4.70 -5.08
N THR A 299 17.18 -5.84 -5.50
CA THR A 299 17.75 -7.16 -5.23
C THR A 299 19.11 -7.35 -5.95
N MET A 300 19.28 -6.77 -7.15
CA MET A 300 20.57 -6.78 -7.84
C MET A 300 21.63 -6.02 -7.05
N VAL A 301 21.31 -4.85 -6.50
CA VAL A 301 22.22 -4.06 -5.66
C VAL A 301 22.48 -4.72 -4.31
N MET A 302 21.50 -5.42 -3.74
CA MET A 302 21.69 -6.23 -2.52
C MET A 302 22.71 -7.37 -2.74
N GLY A 303 22.79 -7.92 -3.94
CA GLY A 303 23.80 -8.90 -4.32
C GLY A 303 25.25 -8.38 -4.20
N LEU A 304 25.44 -7.05 -4.12
CA LEU A 304 26.73 -6.40 -3.85
C LEU A 304 27.05 -6.26 -2.34
N GLY A 305 26.25 -6.87 -1.46
CA GLY A 305 26.44 -6.84 -0.01
C GLY A 305 25.80 -5.65 0.72
N LEU A 306 24.97 -4.87 0.05
CA LEU A 306 24.25 -3.75 0.68
C LEU A 306 22.94 -4.23 1.34
N SER A 307 22.58 -3.58 2.45
CA SER A 307 21.25 -3.77 3.04
C SER A 307 20.17 -3.23 2.09
N LYS A 308 18.96 -3.78 2.14
CA LYS A 308 17.82 -3.35 1.32
C LYS A 308 17.62 -1.83 1.37
N LEU A 309 17.63 -1.25 2.58
CA LEU A 309 17.42 0.19 2.77
C LEU A 309 18.53 1.02 2.10
N ASN A 310 19.80 0.64 2.29
CA ASN A 310 20.92 1.32 1.65
C ASN A 310 20.91 1.15 0.12
N GLY A 311 20.46 -0.01 -0.36
CA GLY A 311 20.28 -0.26 -1.80
C GLY A 311 19.22 0.65 -2.42
N VAL A 312 18.09 0.86 -1.76
CA VAL A 312 17.04 1.80 -2.22
C VAL A 312 17.55 3.23 -2.21
N ILE A 313 18.27 3.66 -1.17
CA ILE A 313 18.84 5.02 -1.09
C ILE A 313 19.86 5.22 -2.22
N LEU A 314 20.76 4.27 -2.44
CA LEU A 314 21.76 4.36 -3.49
C LEU A 314 21.12 4.47 -4.89
N LEU A 315 20.17 3.60 -5.20
CA LEU A 315 19.42 3.67 -6.47
C LEU A 315 18.66 4.98 -6.60
N GLY A 316 17.97 5.42 -5.54
CA GLY A 316 17.26 6.69 -5.52
C GLY A 316 18.17 7.87 -5.82
N LEU A 317 19.35 7.93 -5.19
CA LEU A 317 20.37 8.95 -5.45
C LEU A 317 20.86 8.93 -6.91
N ILE A 318 21.15 7.72 -7.45
CA ILE A 318 21.59 7.58 -8.85
C ILE A 318 20.51 8.09 -9.80
N PHE A 319 19.24 7.67 -9.63
CA PHE A 319 18.16 8.10 -10.53
C PHE A 319 17.85 9.58 -10.41
N VAL A 320 17.79 10.13 -9.19
CA VAL A 320 17.57 11.57 -8.98
C VAL A 320 18.71 12.37 -9.59
N SER A 321 19.97 11.98 -9.36
CA SER A 321 21.13 12.66 -9.95
C SER A 321 21.12 12.62 -11.46
N LEU A 322 20.74 11.48 -12.05
CA LEU A 322 20.64 11.32 -13.51
C LEU A 322 19.55 12.22 -14.07
N VAL A 323 18.37 12.27 -13.44
CA VAL A 323 17.26 13.13 -13.87
C VAL A 323 17.63 14.60 -13.75
N VAL A 324 18.26 15.02 -12.64
CA VAL A 324 18.73 16.40 -12.44
C VAL A 324 19.78 16.77 -13.50
N LEU A 325 20.76 15.89 -13.76
CA LEU A 325 21.78 16.12 -14.79
C LEU A 325 21.13 16.26 -16.16
N MET A 326 20.23 15.37 -16.53
CA MET A 326 19.50 15.44 -17.80
C MET A 326 18.71 16.74 -17.92
N LEU A 327 18.07 17.16 -16.83
CA LEU A 327 17.30 18.42 -16.79
C LEU A 327 18.21 19.63 -16.94
N VAL A 328 19.34 19.68 -16.24
CA VAL A 328 20.34 20.77 -16.35
C VAL A 328 20.85 20.87 -17.79
N VAL A 329 21.20 19.74 -18.41
CA VAL A 329 21.64 19.70 -19.80
C VAL A 329 20.52 20.20 -20.72
N LEU A 330 19.29 19.68 -20.58
CA LEU A 330 18.14 20.08 -21.40
C LEU A 330 17.88 21.59 -21.29
N LEU A 331 17.82 22.11 -20.06
CA LEU A 331 17.51 23.53 -19.83
C LEU A 331 18.61 24.50 -20.33
N ASN A 332 19.82 24.02 -20.57
CA ASN A 332 20.90 24.80 -21.17
C ASN A 332 20.96 24.67 -22.70
N THR A 333 20.09 23.85 -23.31
CA THR A 333 19.94 23.80 -24.77
C THR A 333 19.04 24.92 -25.29
N GLN A 334 19.02 25.12 -26.63
CA GLN A 334 18.10 26.06 -27.28
C GLN A 334 16.64 25.71 -27.00
N VAL A 335 16.32 24.40 -26.91
CA VAL A 335 14.95 23.93 -26.54
C VAL A 335 14.61 24.34 -25.12
N GLY A 336 15.51 24.16 -24.17
CA GLY A 336 15.30 24.54 -22.77
C GLY A 336 15.17 26.08 -22.60
N LEU A 337 15.91 26.85 -23.37
CA LEU A 337 15.77 28.31 -23.39
C LEU A 337 14.40 28.73 -23.96
N ALA A 338 13.95 28.08 -25.04
CA ALA A 338 12.61 28.31 -25.61
C ALA A 338 11.51 27.93 -24.58
N LEU A 339 11.63 26.79 -23.90
CA LEU A 339 10.67 26.39 -22.88
C LEU A 339 10.56 27.41 -21.74
N ARG A 340 11.70 27.93 -21.23
CA ARG A 340 11.69 28.97 -20.20
C ARG A 340 11.09 30.30 -20.71
N ALA A 341 11.46 30.72 -21.90
CA ALA A 341 10.91 31.94 -22.50
C ALA A 341 9.40 31.85 -22.70
N THR A 342 8.91 30.69 -23.10
CA THR A 342 7.46 30.43 -23.28
C THR A 342 6.71 30.46 -21.95
N GLY A 343 7.28 29.86 -20.91
CA GLY A 343 6.68 29.87 -19.56
C GLY A 343 6.66 31.25 -18.94
N ASP A 344 7.71 32.05 -19.14
CA ASP A 344 7.78 33.44 -18.63
C ASP A 344 6.80 34.39 -19.35
N ASN A 345 6.74 34.31 -20.66
CA ASN A 345 5.81 35.14 -21.45
C ASN A 345 5.56 34.55 -22.85
N LEU A 346 4.40 33.94 -23.01
CA LEU A 346 3.96 33.28 -24.23
C LEU A 346 4.00 34.22 -25.45
N ALA A 347 3.42 35.42 -25.31
CA ALA A 347 3.33 36.41 -26.40
C ALA A 347 4.72 36.92 -26.87
N MET A 348 5.63 37.06 -25.92
CA MET A 348 7.01 37.45 -26.24
C MET A 348 7.79 36.30 -26.90
N GLY A 349 7.52 35.05 -26.48
CA GLY A 349 8.03 33.87 -27.15
C GLY A 349 7.62 33.78 -28.61
N GLU A 350 6.33 33.92 -28.89
CA GLU A 350 5.78 33.95 -30.26
C GLU A 350 6.38 35.07 -31.10
N ALA A 351 6.50 36.30 -30.56
CA ALA A 351 7.07 37.42 -31.22
C ALA A 351 8.55 37.21 -31.62
N ASN A 352 9.28 36.39 -30.89
CA ASN A 352 10.66 35.97 -31.18
C ASN A 352 10.75 34.72 -32.07
N GLY A 353 9.64 34.26 -32.65
CA GLY A 353 9.60 33.16 -33.60
C GLY A 353 9.62 31.76 -33.00
N ILE A 354 9.41 31.65 -31.68
CA ILE A 354 9.23 30.38 -31.03
C ILE A 354 7.83 29.84 -31.39
N LYS A 355 7.79 28.66 -31.99
CA LYS A 355 6.50 27.97 -32.21
C LYS A 355 5.98 27.38 -30.89
N VAL A 356 4.98 28.00 -30.35
CA VAL A 356 4.34 27.64 -29.07
C VAL A 356 3.21 26.65 -29.29
#